data_d7f6c04a24707ffb8e3ace926e950a88
#
_entry.id   d7f6c04a24707ffb8e3ace926e950a88
#
_cell.length_a   1.000
_cell.length_b   1.000
_cell.length_c   1.000
_cell.angle_alpha   90.00
_cell.angle_beta   90.00
_cell.angle_gamma   90.00
#
_symmetry.space_group_name_H-M   'P 1'
#
loop_
_entity.id
_entity.type
_entity.pdbx_description
1 polymer ?
#
loop_
_entity_poly.entity_id
_entity_poly.type
_entity_poly.pdbx_seq_one_letter_code
_entity_poly.pdbx_strand_id
1 'polypeptide(L)'
;GLTRIKSKFMISPLSNGSLMLLATMAKRACIPWDFIFSSDMHRAFKRDPAVYQNAIRLLHLEPEQVMMAAAHNDDLAAARNEGMQTAYINRPTEYGIDQRVDFAATSDWTIITDSVEDLADQLGCPRMY
;
A
#
# COMPACT_ATOMS: atom_id res chain seq x y z
N GLY A 1 9.70 9.36 3.28
CA GLY A 1 8.22 9.29 3.21
C GLY A 1 7.66 8.25 4.16
N LEU A 2 8.11 7.01 4.05
CA LEU A 2 7.61 5.91 4.91
C LEU A 2 7.88 6.17 6.40
N THR A 3 9.05 6.68 6.74
CA THR A 3 9.39 7.00 8.14
C THR A 3 8.46 8.08 8.71
N ARG A 4 8.12 9.08 7.90
CA ARG A 4 7.15 10.11 8.28
C ARG A 4 5.77 9.52 8.52
N ILE A 5 5.29 8.66 7.62
CA ILE A 5 3.99 8.01 7.76
C ILE A 5 3.97 7.12 9.00
N LYS A 6 5.05 6.35 9.23
CA LYS A 6 5.19 5.50 10.42
C LYS A 6 5.09 6.28 11.73
N SER A 7 5.51 7.55 11.75
CA SER A 7 5.43 8.36 12.97
C SER A 7 3.99 8.60 13.44
N LYS A 8 3.01 8.41 12.56
CA LYS A 8 1.60 8.67 12.83
C LYS A 8 0.71 7.44 12.63
N PHE A 9 1.11 6.52 11.77
CA PHE A 9 0.33 5.34 11.39
C PHE A 9 1.18 4.07 11.46
N MET A 10 0.53 2.93 11.65
CA MET A 10 1.17 1.64 11.44
C MET A 10 1.33 1.41 9.94
N ILE A 11 2.48 0.91 9.51
CA ILE A 11 2.75 0.64 8.10
C ILE A 11 3.22 -0.79 7.87
N SER A 12 2.72 -1.37 6.79
CA SER A 12 3.04 -2.73 6.37
C SER A 12 2.95 -2.85 4.85
N PRO A 13 3.77 -3.69 4.21
CA PRO A 13 3.46 -4.12 2.86
C PRO A 13 2.25 -5.03 2.88
N LEU A 14 1.53 -5.11 1.77
CA LEU A 14 0.56 -6.15 1.46
C LEU A 14 0.93 -6.66 0.07
N SER A 15 1.64 -7.77 0.00
CA SER A 15 2.33 -8.19 -1.22
C SER A 15 2.09 -9.66 -1.53
N ASN A 16 2.15 -9.99 -2.83
CA ASN A 16 2.15 -11.36 -3.31
C ASN A 16 3.47 -12.08 -3.03
N GLY A 17 4.51 -11.36 -2.62
CA GLY A 17 5.80 -11.93 -2.26
C GLY A 17 5.72 -12.80 -1.00
N SER A 18 6.66 -13.73 -0.88
CA SER A 18 6.80 -14.54 0.33
C SER A 18 7.25 -13.68 1.52
N LEU A 19 6.95 -14.14 2.72
CA LEU A 19 7.38 -13.46 3.95
C LEU A 19 8.89 -13.26 3.98
N MET A 20 9.66 -14.28 3.63
CA MET A 20 11.12 -14.21 3.66
C MET A 20 11.67 -13.23 2.62
N LEU A 21 11.08 -13.19 1.43
CA LEU A 21 11.47 -12.22 0.39
C LEU A 21 11.23 -10.78 0.88
N LEU A 22 10.06 -10.51 1.40
CA LEU A 22 9.70 -9.18 1.87
C LEU A 22 10.56 -8.74 3.06
N ALA A 23 10.83 -9.64 4.00
CA ALA A 23 11.69 -9.36 5.15
C ALA A 23 13.14 -9.08 4.70
N THR A 24 13.66 -9.85 3.76
CA THR A 24 15.01 -9.66 3.21
C THR A 24 15.13 -8.33 2.47
N MET A 25 14.14 -7.98 1.66
CA MET A 25 14.10 -6.69 0.96
C MET A 25 14.05 -5.53 1.94
N ALA A 26 13.19 -5.61 2.95
CA ALA A 26 13.07 -4.59 3.98
C ALA A 26 14.39 -4.37 4.72
N LYS A 27 15.07 -5.45 5.07
CA LYS A 27 16.37 -5.38 5.75
C LYS A 27 17.43 -4.71 4.88
N ARG A 28 17.52 -5.10 3.62
CA ARG A 28 18.52 -4.54 2.69
C ARG A 28 18.27 -3.06 2.36
N ALA A 29 17.02 -2.69 2.20
CA ALA A 29 16.63 -1.32 1.84
C ALA A 29 16.34 -0.45 3.06
N CYS A 30 16.50 -0.97 4.27
CA CYS A 30 16.18 -0.27 5.52
C CYS A 30 14.75 0.28 5.53
N ILE A 31 13.79 -0.52 5.05
CA ILE A 31 12.38 -0.12 5.03
C ILE A 31 11.78 -0.36 6.42
N PRO A 32 11.20 0.69 7.06
CA PRO A 32 10.83 0.62 8.47
C PRO A 32 9.41 0.05 8.68
N TRP A 33 9.10 -1.12 8.15
CA TRP A 33 7.79 -1.75 8.35
C TRP A 33 7.53 -2.03 9.84
N ASP A 34 6.28 -1.87 10.27
CA ASP A 34 5.83 -2.31 11.59
C ASP A 34 5.59 -3.82 11.63
N PHE A 35 5.06 -4.36 10.53
CA PHE A 35 4.86 -5.79 10.30
C PHE A 35 4.84 -6.05 8.80
N ILE A 36 4.61 -7.31 8.40
CA ILE A 36 4.61 -7.70 6.98
C ILE A 36 3.41 -8.60 6.71
N PHE A 37 2.56 -8.19 5.76
CA PHE A 37 1.52 -9.06 5.21
C PHE A 37 2.01 -9.63 3.88
N SER A 38 2.26 -10.93 3.86
CA SER A 38 2.69 -11.66 2.66
C SER A 38 1.60 -12.62 2.20
N SER A 39 1.74 -13.12 0.97
CA SER A 39 0.84 -14.18 0.45
C SER A 39 0.86 -15.44 1.31
N ASP A 40 1.96 -15.71 2.00
CA ASP A 40 2.06 -16.87 2.91
C ASP A 40 1.02 -16.83 4.03
N MET A 41 0.69 -15.64 4.53
CA MET A 41 -0.30 -15.46 5.60
C MET A 41 -1.73 -15.64 5.13
N HIS A 42 -1.99 -15.28 3.88
CA HIS A 42 -3.34 -15.26 3.32
C HIS A 42 -3.71 -16.56 2.60
N ARG A 43 -2.73 -17.36 2.21
CA ARG A 43 -2.89 -18.52 1.31
C ARG A 43 -3.62 -18.16 0.03
N ALA A 44 -3.45 -16.92 -0.40
CA ALA A 44 -4.08 -16.34 -1.59
C ALA A 44 -3.21 -15.20 -2.09
N PHE A 45 -3.39 -14.84 -3.35
CA PHE A 45 -2.70 -13.73 -3.98
C PHE A 45 -3.65 -12.57 -4.25
N LYS A 46 -3.11 -11.33 -4.20
CA LYS A 46 -3.86 -10.16 -4.68
C LYS A 46 -4.37 -10.48 -6.11
N ARG A 47 -5.45 -10.17 -6.36
CA ARG A 47 -6.59 -9.34 -6.03
C ARG A 47 -7.75 -10.18 -5.50
N ASP A 48 -7.47 -11.37 -5.01
CA ASP A 48 -8.47 -12.17 -4.31
C ASP A 48 -8.97 -11.38 -3.09
N PRO A 49 -10.28 -11.21 -2.93
CA PRO A 49 -10.86 -10.50 -1.76
C PRO A 49 -10.35 -11.03 -0.41
N ALA A 50 -10.04 -12.32 -0.33
CA ALA A 50 -9.53 -12.95 0.90
C ALA A 50 -8.25 -12.28 1.41
N VAL A 51 -7.39 -11.77 0.54
CA VAL A 51 -6.16 -11.09 0.93
C VAL A 51 -6.46 -9.82 1.74
N TYR A 52 -7.37 -8.99 1.25
CA TYR A 52 -7.75 -7.73 1.90
C TYR A 52 -8.57 -7.99 3.16
N GLN A 53 -9.52 -8.91 3.10
CA GLN A 53 -10.35 -9.31 4.25
C GLN A 53 -9.49 -9.86 5.39
N ASN A 54 -8.52 -10.72 5.08
CA ASN A 54 -7.65 -11.31 6.08
C ASN A 54 -6.73 -10.26 6.73
N ALA A 55 -6.19 -9.32 5.95
CA ALA A 55 -5.40 -8.23 6.48
C ALA A 55 -6.22 -7.37 7.47
N ILE A 56 -7.43 -6.98 7.07
CA ILE A 56 -8.33 -6.20 7.93
C ILE A 56 -8.63 -6.96 9.21
N ARG A 57 -8.93 -8.25 9.11
CA ARG A 57 -9.23 -9.11 10.27
C ARG A 57 -8.05 -9.20 11.23
N LEU A 58 -6.84 -9.39 10.72
CA LEU A 58 -5.64 -9.50 11.55
C LEU A 58 -5.28 -8.18 12.26
N LEU A 59 -5.64 -7.05 11.66
CA LEU A 59 -5.43 -5.73 12.26
C LEU A 59 -6.44 -5.40 13.37
N HIS A 60 -7.54 -6.15 13.48
CA HIS A 60 -8.62 -5.86 14.42
C HIS A 60 -9.18 -4.44 14.27
N LEU A 61 -9.27 -3.97 13.02
CA LEU A 61 -9.80 -2.66 12.66
C LEU A 61 -11.02 -2.79 11.77
N GLU A 62 -11.80 -1.71 11.69
CA GLU A 62 -12.84 -1.60 10.68
C GLU A 62 -12.19 -1.31 9.32
N PRO A 63 -12.79 -1.76 8.21
CA PRO A 63 -12.19 -1.55 6.87
C PRO A 63 -11.85 -0.10 6.57
N GLU A 64 -12.70 0.84 6.92
CA GLU A 64 -12.51 2.27 6.69
C GLU A 64 -11.36 2.88 7.50
N GLN A 65 -10.82 2.16 8.48
CA GLN A 65 -9.64 2.57 9.25
C GLN A 65 -8.33 2.10 8.60
N VAL A 66 -8.42 1.35 7.50
CA VAL A 66 -7.27 0.78 6.79
C VAL A 66 -7.19 1.41 5.42
N MET A 67 -5.99 1.87 5.04
CA MET A 67 -5.75 2.46 3.73
C MET A 67 -4.80 1.59 2.92
N MET A 68 -5.22 1.24 1.69
CA MET A 68 -4.35 0.64 0.69
C MET A 68 -3.67 1.76 -0.10
N ALA A 69 -2.36 1.79 -0.07
CA ALA A 69 -1.56 2.70 -0.89
C ALA A 69 -0.86 1.90 -1.99
N ALA A 70 -1.12 2.23 -3.23
CA ALA A 70 -0.58 1.48 -4.36
C ALA A 70 -0.45 2.36 -5.62
N ALA A 71 0.41 1.90 -6.53
CA ALA A 71 0.57 2.51 -7.85
C ALA A 71 -0.30 1.82 -8.92
N HIS A 72 -1.09 0.82 -8.54
CA HIS A 72 -1.90 0.01 -9.46
C HIS A 72 -3.38 0.19 -9.17
N ASN A 73 -4.13 0.68 -10.16
CA ASN A 73 -5.57 0.93 -10.03
C ASN A 73 -6.36 -0.34 -9.68
N ASP A 74 -5.98 -1.50 -10.23
CA ASP A 74 -6.64 -2.78 -9.96
C ASP A 74 -6.54 -3.18 -8.49
N ASP A 75 -5.39 -2.98 -7.88
CA ASP A 75 -5.16 -3.27 -6.46
C ASP A 75 -6.04 -2.37 -5.58
N LEU A 76 -6.11 -1.09 -5.91
CA LEU A 76 -6.96 -0.14 -5.20
C LEU A 76 -8.44 -0.44 -5.36
N ALA A 77 -8.87 -0.86 -6.55
CA ALA A 77 -10.26 -1.25 -6.80
C ALA A 77 -10.65 -2.46 -5.94
N ALA A 78 -9.79 -3.48 -5.87
CA ALA A 78 -10.01 -4.65 -5.05
C ALA A 78 -10.07 -4.31 -3.56
N ALA A 79 -9.18 -3.45 -3.09
CA ALA A 79 -9.17 -2.99 -1.69
C ALA A 79 -10.43 -2.19 -1.36
N ARG A 80 -10.85 -1.29 -2.24
CA ARG A 80 -12.04 -0.47 -2.04
C ARG A 80 -13.31 -1.31 -1.99
N ASN A 81 -13.38 -2.38 -2.77
CA ASN A 81 -14.51 -3.32 -2.71
C ASN A 81 -14.66 -3.99 -1.35
N GLU A 82 -13.61 -4.04 -0.56
CA GLU A 82 -13.62 -4.56 0.82
C GLU A 82 -13.78 -3.46 1.88
N GLY A 83 -14.06 -2.24 1.46
CA GLY A 83 -14.34 -1.11 2.34
C GLY A 83 -13.11 -0.30 2.79
N MET A 84 -11.94 -0.61 2.28
CA MET A 84 -10.71 0.12 2.63
C MET A 84 -10.70 1.52 2.01
N GLN A 85 -10.02 2.44 2.67
CA GLN A 85 -9.59 3.70 2.08
C GLN A 85 -8.48 3.44 1.06
N THR A 86 -8.30 4.34 0.11
CA THR A 86 -7.38 4.13 -1.00
C THR A 86 -6.51 5.36 -1.25
N ALA A 87 -5.23 5.12 -1.51
CA ALA A 87 -4.27 6.14 -1.92
C ALA A 87 -3.55 5.69 -3.19
N TYR A 88 -3.74 6.42 -4.27
CA TYR A 88 -3.05 6.19 -5.52
C TYR A 88 -1.71 6.95 -5.53
N ILE A 89 -0.61 6.21 -5.71
CA ILE A 89 0.72 6.79 -5.86
C ILE A 89 1.12 6.67 -7.31
N ASN A 90 1.14 7.78 -8.01
CA ASN A 90 1.41 7.81 -9.45
C ASN A 90 2.86 7.46 -9.75
N ARG A 91 3.07 6.40 -10.51
CA ARG A 91 4.37 5.96 -11.01
C ARG A 91 4.27 5.71 -12.50
N PRO A 92 4.17 6.76 -13.33
CA PRO A 92 3.82 6.62 -14.75
C PRO A 92 4.89 5.93 -15.59
N THR A 93 6.10 5.79 -15.06
CA THR A 93 7.21 5.11 -15.74
C THR A 93 7.75 3.91 -14.97
N GLU A 94 6.94 3.32 -14.06
CA GLU A 94 7.34 2.13 -13.29
C GLU A 94 7.81 0.99 -14.20
N TYR A 95 7.13 0.79 -15.34
CA TYR A 95 7.45 -0.23 -16.34
C TYR A 95 8.19 0.34 -17.54
N GLY A 96 8.74 1.54 -17.44
CA GLY A 96 9.46 2.22 -18.51
C GLY A 96 8.67 3.39 -19.10
N ILE A 97 9.31 4.12 -20.02
CA ILE A 97 8.74 5.34 -20.61
C ILE A 97 7.50 5.06 -21.47
N ASP A 98 7.37 3.84 -22.00
CA ASP A 98 6.24 3.43 -22.85
C ASP A 98 5.14 2.70 -22.09
N GLN A 99 5.06 2.89 -20.77
CA GLN A 99 4.05 2.28 -19.93
C GLN A 99 2.64 2.59 -20.44
N ARG A 100 1.79 1.54 -20.54
CA ARG A 100 0.42 1.64 -21.08
C ARG A 100 -0.66 1.47 -20.03
N VAL A 101 -0.31 1.01 -18.82
CA VAL A 101 -1.25 0.81 -17.69
C VAL A 101 -0.74 1.57 -16.49
N ASP A 102 -1.67 1.98 -15.63
CA ASP A 102 -1.36 2.65 -14.35
C ASP A 102 -0.46 3.90 -14.50
N PHE A 103 -0.59 4.62 -15.61
CA PHE A 103 0.10 5.90 -15.79
C PHE A 103 -0.69 7.07 -15.22
N ALA A 104 -1.93 6.84 -14.79
CA ALA A 104 -2.79 7.82 -14.13
C ALA A 104 -3.87 7.12 -13.30
N ALA A 105 -4.43 7.82 -12.32
CA ALA A 105 -5.57 7.35 -11.56
C ALA A 105 -6.79 7.18 -12.48
N THR A 106 -7.49 6.04 -12.36
CA THR A 106 -8.68 5.75 -13.16
C THR A 106 -9.99 5.92 -12.37
N SER A 107 -9.91 6.35 -11.13
CA SER A 107 -11.08 6.58 -10.26
C SER A 107 -10.79 7.67 -9.22
N ASP A 108 -11.82 8.02 -8.47
CA ASP A 108 -11.78 8.98 -7.38
C ASP A 108 -11.26 8.36 -6.08
N TRP A 109 -10.02 7.91 -6.09
CA TRP A 109 -9.38 7.35 -4.90
C TRP A 109 -9.37 8.37 -3.76
N THR A 110 -9.36 7.90 -2.50
CA THR A 110 -9.39 8.79 -1.32
C THR A 110 -8.28 9.84 -1.37
N ILE A 111 -7.07 9.40 -1.76
CA ILE A 111 -5.92 10.28 -2.00
C ILE A 111 -5.32 9.95 -3.35
N ILE A 112 -4.94 10.97 -4.11
CA ILE A 112 -4.17 10.84 -5.35
C ILE A 112 -2.89 11.65 -5.17
N THR A 113 -1.74 11.02 -5.38
CA THR A 113 -0.44 11.59 -5.07
C THR A 113 0.62 11.13 -6.07
N ASP A 114 1.72 11.85 -6.14
CA ASP A 114 2.85 11.56 -7.03
C ASP A 114 4.04 10.90 -6.32
N SER A 115 4.01 10.83 -5.00
CA SER A 115 5.10 10.25 -4.22
C SER A 115 4.66 9.85 -2.82
N VAL A 116 5.48 9.04 -2.16
CA VAL A 116 5.25 8.70 -0.74
C VAL A 116 5.44 9.93 0.16
N GLU A 117 6.32 10.86 -0.21
CA GLU A 117 6.47 12.12 0.51
C GLU A 117 5.20 12.98 0.43
N ASP A 118 4.63 13.10 -0.77
CA ASP A 118 3.37 13.82 -0.96
C ASP A 118 2.23 13.12 -0.20
N LEU A 119 2.21 11.79 -0.19
CA LEU A 119 1.24 11.04 0.62
C LEU A 119 1.36 11.41 2.10
N ALA A 120 2.58 11.48 2.62
CA ALA A 120 2.83 11.88 4.00
C ALA A 120 2.34 13.31 4.28
N ASP A 121 2.54 14.23 3.33
CA ASP A 121 2.03 15.61 3.44
C ASP A 121 0.49 15.62 3.49
N GLN A 122 -0.17 14.90 2.60
CA GLN A 122 -1.63 14.85 2.55
C GLN A 122 -2.25 14.17 3.77
N LEU A 123 -1.54 13.22 4.38
CA LEU A 123 -1.94 12.56 5.62
C LEU A 123 -1.63 13.40 6.88
N GLY A 124 -1.02 14.57 6.72
CA GLY A 124 -0.68 15.45 7.83
C GLY A 124 0.44 14.91 8.71
N CYS A 125 1.36 14.13 8.15
CA CYS A 125 2.51 13.62 8.89
C CYS A 125 3.58 14.70 9.05
N PRO A 126 4.24 14.80 10.23
CA PRO A 126 5.23 15.84 10.44
C PRO A 126 6.43 15.65 9.52
N ARG A 127 7.04 16.76 9.11
CA ARG A 127 8.30 16.74 8.38
C ARG A 127 9.43 16.45 9.36
N MET A 128 10.35 15.60 8.92
CA MET A 128 11.54 15.23 9.69
C MET A 128 12.75 15.96 9.10
N TYR A 129 13.50 16.63 9.95
CA TYR A 129 14.67 17.39 9.60
C TYR A 129 15.95 16.74 10.10
#